data_be34525071bd46b4d20f98450260291e
#
_entry.id   be34525071bd46b4d20f98450260291e
#
_cell.length_a   1.000
_cell.length_b   1.000
_cell.length_c   1.000
_cell.angle_alpha   90.00
_cell.angle_beta   90.00
_cell.angle_gamma   90.00
#
_symmetry.space_group_name_H-M   'P 1'
#
loop_
_entity.id
_entity.type
_entity.pdbx_description
1 polymer ?
#
loop_
_entity_poly.entity_id
_entity_poly.type
_entity_poly.pdbx_seq_one_letter_code
_entity_poly.pdbx_strand_id
1 'polypeptide(L)'
;MGSTKEIQTRMKSIQDTMKITNAMYMISSSKMQKAKKILSDTEPYYYNMQAAISRILRHMPDTEHPFFSIRHKIAEEDRKIGCIVVTGDKGMAGAYNHNIQKMTEEFMAEHEHCKLYVLGMVGRQYFTKKHMDIAENFPYTVQKPTMHRARLISEEVVRAFLDRELDEVRIFYTEMQSAVAMEPVNMQLLPLKKAEFLPNQAMLVDMPQEEIVLSPSADVLLNTMIPNYLTGLIYGCLVEAYASENNARMMAMQSSTDSAKKMLRELSIEYNRARQAAITQEITEIVSGAKAQKRK
;
A
#
# COMPACT_ATOMS: atom_id res chain seq x y z
N MET A 1 -25.74 11.31 35.36
CA MET A 1 -24.25 11.29 35.57
C MET A 1 -23.82 9.83 35.69
N GLY A 2 -22.80 9.38 34.99
CA GLY A 2 -22.29 8.01 35.12
C GLY A 2 -21.76 7.77 36.54
N SER A 3 -21.95 6.55 37.04
CA SER A 3 -21.39 6.14 38.33
C SER A 3 -19.87 6.31 38.32
N THR A 4 -19.25 6.73 39.43
CA THR A 4 -17.78 6.83 39.57
C THR A 4 -17.08 5.55 39.14
N LYS A 5 -17.68 4.39 39.38
CA LYS A 5 -17.20 3.07 38.95
C LYS A 5 -17.22 2.89 37.42
N GLU A 6 -18.23 3.42 36.74
CA GLU A 6 -18.35 3.38 35.29
C GLU A 6 -17.29 4.23 34.61
N ILE A 7 -17.06 5.47 35.08
CA ILE A 7 -16.01 6.36 34.61
C ILE A 7 -14.62 5.69 34.79
N GLN A 8 -14.38 5.09 35.95
CA GLN A 8 -13.14 4.39 36.24
C GLN A 8 -12.89 3.20 35.31
N THR A 9 -13.94 2.41 35.03
CA THR A 9 -13.88 1.28 34.09
C THR A 9 -13.55 1.76 32.67
N ARG A 10 -14.18 2.86 32.24
CA ARG A 10 -13.92 3.48 30.94
C ARG A 10 -12.50 4.01 30.83
N MET A 11 -11.99 4.67 31.86
CA MET A 11 -10.59 5.13 31.91
C MET A 11 -9.61 3.97 31.78
N LYS A 12 -9.85 2.86 32.47
CA LYS A 12 -9.01 1.66 32.39
C LYS A 12 -9.01 1.08 30.97
N SER A 13 -10.18 0.95 30.35
CA SER A 13 -10.31 0.46 28.97
C SER A 13 -9.53 1.34 27.96
N ILE A 14 -9.60 2.67 28.12
CA ILE A 14 -8.85 3.60 27.27
C ILE A 14 -7.34 3.47 27.50
N GLN A 15 -6.90 3.30 28.74
CA GLN A 15 -5.47 3.07 29.06
C GLN A 15 -4.95 1.78 28.41
N ASP A 16 -5.73 0.71 28.42
CA ASP A 16 -5.35 -0.56 27.81
C ASP A 16 -5.33 -0.45 26.29
N THR A 17 -6.31 0.23 25.68
CA THR A 17 -6.31 0.57 24.26
C THR A 17 -5.07 1.37 23.86
N MET A 18 -4.68 2.37 24.67
CA MET A 18 -3.50 3.19 24.42
C MET A 18 -2.19 2.37 24.46
N LYS A 19 -2.09 1.35 25.32
CA LYS A 19 -0.94 0.44 25.33
C LYS A 19 -0.85 -0.36 24.01
N ILE A 20 -2.00 -0.82 23.52
CA ILE A 20 -2.08 -1.58 22.27
C ILE A 20 -1.70 -0.68 21.08
N THR A 21 -2.27 0.53 20.99
CA THR A 21 -1.95 1.45 19.88
C THR A 21 -0.49 1.86 19.88
N ASN A 22 0.10 2.07 21.05
CA ASN A 22 1.53 2.37 21.17
C ASN A 22 2.42 1.19 20.73
N ALA A 23 2.07 -0.05 21.09
CA ALA A 23 2.77 -1.24 20.62
C ALA A 23 2.66 -1.38 19.10
N MET A 24 1.47 -1.15 18.54
CA MET A 24 1.25 -1.19 17.08
C MET A 24 2.04 -0.09 16.35
N TYR A 25 2.14 1.11 16.92
CA TYR A 25 3.00 2.18 16.41
C TYR A 25 4.46 1.72 16.30
N MET A 26 5.03 1.16 17.37
CA MET A 26 6.42 0.69 17.39
C MET A 26 6.68 -0.41 16.36
N ILE A 27 5.77 -1.39 16.28
CA ILE A 27 5.88 -2.50 15.31
C ILE A 27 5.84 -1.97 13.88
N SER A 28 4.90 -1.05 13.59
CA SER A 28 4.75 -0.47 12.24
C SER A 28 5.95 0.38 11.86
N SER A 29 6.48 1.17 12.79
CA SER A 29 7.71 1.95 12.59
C SER A 29 8.90 1.04 12.24
N SER A 30 9.11 -0.04 12.99
CA SER A 30 10.18 -1.01 12.71
C SER A 30 10.03 -1.69 11.35
N LYS A 31 8.80 -2.06 10.97
CA LYS A 31 8.50 -2.68 9.66
C LYS A 31 8.75 -1.71 8.51
N MET A 32 8.31 -0.46 8.65
CA MET A 32 8.54 0.59 7.66
C MET A 32 10.03 0.83 7.42
N GLN A 33 10.82 0.95 8.50
CA GLN A 33 12.28 1.17 8.38
C GLN A 33 12.97 0.00 7.68
N LYS A 34 12.57 -1.26 7.99
CA LYS A 34 13.09 -2.44 7.31
C LYS A 34 12.73 -2.45 5.82
N ALA A 35 11.50 -2.08 5.48
CA ALA A 35 11.05 -1.99 4.09
C ALA A 35 11.86 -0.94 3.32
N LYS A 36 12.06 0.25 3.88
CA LYS A 36 12.89 1.30 3.26
C LYS A 36 14.32 0.84 3.00
N LYS A 37 14.91 0.11 3.94
CA LYS A 37 16.25 -0.45 3.75
C LYS A 37 16.27 -1.48 2.60
N ILE A 38 15.30 -2.39 2.55
CA ILE A 38 15.19 -3.37 1.46
C ILE A 38 15.05 -2.66 0.11
N LEU A 39 14.23 -1.61 0.03
CA LEU A 39 14.05 -0.82 -1.19
C LEU A 39 15.38 -0.22 -1.64
N SER A 40 16.07 0.50 -0.76
CA SER A 40 17.37 1.10 -1.03
C SER A 40 18.44 0.06 -1.45
N ASP A 41 18.43 -1.13 -0.86
CA ASP A 41 19.36 -2.21 -1.18
C ASP A 41 19.06 -2.85 -2.56
N THR A 42 17.83 -2.74 -3.06
CA THR A 42 17.40 -3.35 -4.34
C THR A 42 17.33 -2.37 -5.50
N GLU A 43 17.19 -1.08 -5.25
CA GLU A 43 17.17 -0.04 -6.29
C GLU A 43 18.32 -0.11 -7.29
N PRO A 44 19.60 -0.32 -6.90
CA PRO A 44 20.72 -0.37 -7.85
C PRO A 44 20.57 -1.49 -8.88
N TYR A 45 19.98 -2.63 -8.49
CA TYR A 45 19.73 -3.73 -9.41
C TYR A 45 18.75 -3.34 -10.52
N TYR A 46 17.71 -2.58 -10.17
CA TYR A 46 16.74 -2.07 -11.14
C TYR A 46 17.33 -1.10 -12.12
N TYR A 47 18.03 -0.09 -11.62
CA TYR A 47 18.67 0.91 -12.46
C TYR A 47 19.66 0.30 -13.41
N ASN A 48 20.44 -0.70 -12.96
CA ASN A 48 21.38 -1.41 -13.83
C ASN A 48 20.65 -2.20 -14.92
N MET A 49 19.54 -2.85 -14.60
CA MET A 49 18.76 -3.61 -15.58
C MET A 49 18.05 -2.69 -16.58
N GLN A 50 17.46 -1.59 -16.10
CA GLN A 50 16.90 -0.54 -16.96
C GLN A 50 17.94 0.06 -17.88
N ALA A 51 19.13 0.37 -17.36
CA ALA A 51 20.24 0.88 -18.15
C ALA A 51 20.72 -0.11 -19.22
N ALA A 52 20.76 -1.40 -18.89
CA ALA A 52 21.13 -2.43 -19.85
C ALA A 52 20.09 -2.59 -20.97
N ILE A 53 18.79 -2.59 -20.66
CA ILE A 53 17.71 -2.59 -21.65
C ILE A 53 17.79 -1.32 -22.50
N SER A 54 17.96 -0.16 -21.88
CA SER A 54 18.15 1.13 -22.53
C SER A 54 19.31 1.10 -23.55
N ARG A 55 20.42 0.48 -23.17
CA ARG A 55 21.60 0.34 -24.04
C ARG A 55 21.29 -0.53 -25.26
N ILE A 56 20.60 -1.65 -25.10
CA ILE A 56 20.16 -2.51 -26.21
C ILE A 56 19.25 -1.73 -27.17
N LEU A 57 18.19 -1.08 -26.65
CA LEU A 57 17.22 -0.35 -27.46
C LEU A 57 17.85 0.84 -28.22
N ARG A 58 18.85 1.50 -27.65
CA ARG A 58 19.57 2.60 -28.31
C ARG A 58 20.36 2.14 -29.52
N HIS A 59 20.99 0.97 -29.45
CA HIS A 59 21.75 0.40 -30.57
C HIS A 59 20.88 -0.32 -31.60
N MET A 60 19.68 -0.72 -31.20
CA MET A 60 18.70 -1.42 -32.07
C MET A 60 17.32 -0.79 -31.94
N PRO A 61 17.12 0.47 -32.37
CA PRO A 61 15.87 1.20 -32.16
C PRO A 61 14.67 0.58 -32.89
N ASP A 62 14.92 -0.10 -34.01
CA ASP A 62 13.89 -0.73 -34.85
C ASP A 62 13.50 -2.12 -34.34
N THR A 63 14.06 -2.60 -33.22
CA THR A 63 13.69 -3.92 -32.67
C THR A 63 12.21 -3.94 -32.32
N GLU A 64 11.47 -4.78 -33.02
CA GLU A 64 10.10 -5.12 -32.69
C GLU A 64 10.12 -6.25 -31.66
N HIS A 65 9.57 -6.01 -30.50
CA HIS A 65 9.52 -7.02 -29.44
C HIS A 65 8.14 -7.02 -28.78
N PRO A 66 7.56 -8.19 -28.46
CA PRO A 66 6.22 -8.30 -27.90
C PRO A 66 5.96 -7.41 -26.69
N PHE A 67 6.93 -7.24 -25.81
CA PHE A 67 6.82 -6.42 -24.59
C PHE A 67 6.74 -4.90 -24.84
N PHE A 68 7.11 -4.42 -26.03
CA PHE A 68 6.99 -3.02 -26.45
C PHE A 68 5.86 -2.78 -27.46
N SER A 69 5.18 -3.87 -27.85
CA SER A 69 4.14 -3.79 -28.87
C SER A 69 2.89 -3.14 -28.28
N ILE A 70 2.69 -1.86 -28.62
CA ILE A 70 1.40 -1.20 -28.39
C ILE A 70 0.44 -1.76 -29.43
N ARG A 71 -0.66 -2.35 -28.98
CA ARG A 71 -1.67 -2.95 -29.88
C ARG A 71 -2.54 -1.86 -30.50
N HIS A 72 -1.96 -1.06 -31.40
CA HIS A 72 -2.62 0.08 -32.06
C HIS A 72 -3.90 -0.28 -32.83
N LYS A 73 -4.10 -1.58 -33.13
CA LYS A 73 -5.30 -2.07 -33.85
C LYS A 73 -6.52 -2.23 -32.93
N ILE A 74 -6.33 -2.20 -31.62
CA ILE A 74 -7.39 -2.34 -30.62
C ILE A 74 -7.71 -0.95 -30.11
N ALA A 75 -8.96 -0.51 -30.21
CA ALA A 75 -9.41 0.74 -29.62
C ALA A 75 -9.17 0.73 -28.11
N GLU A 76 -8.95 1.88 -27.51
CA GLU A 76 -8.68 1.96 -26.05
C GLU A 76 -9.82 1.36 -25.22
N GLU A 77 -11.06 1.53 -25.70
CA GLU A 77 -12.28 1.03 -25.07
C GLU A 77 -12.36 -0.51 -25.08
N ASP A 78 -11.80 -1.17 -26.10
CA ASP A 78 -11.85 -2.64 -26.28
C ASP A 78 -10.65 -3.36 -25.65
N ARG A 79 -9.70 -2.65 -25.06
CA ARG A 79 -8.49 -3.25 -24.46
C ARG A 79 -8.82 -4.03 -23.20
N LYS A 80 -8.33 -5.25 -23.13
CA LYS A 80 -8.38 -6.09 -21.93
C LYS A 80 -7.25 -5.71 -20.98
N ILE A 81 -7.59 -5.12 -19.86
CA ILE A 81 -6.62 -4.56 -18.91
C ILE A 81 -6.52 -5.45 -17.67
N GLY A 82 -5.33 -5.92 -17.37
CA GLY A 82 -5.01 -6.59 -16.10
C GLY A 82 -4.62 -5.57 -15.03
N CYS A 83 -5.40 -5.46 -13.97
CA CYS A 83 -5.17 -4.51 -12.88
C CYS A 83 -4.63 -5.24 -11.65
N ILE A 84 -3.32 -5.13 -11.38
CA ILE A 84 -2.73 -5.62 -10.14
C ILE A 84 -2.99 -4.57 -9.05
N VAL A 85 -3.76 -4.92 -8.03
CA VAL A 85 -4.15 -3.98 -6.97
C VAL A 85 -3.52 -4.40 -5.64
N VAL A 86 -2.65 -3.55 -5.10
CA VAL A 86 -1.91 -3.82 -3.87
C VAL A 86 -2.61 -3.15 -2.69
N THR A 87 -3.28 -3.95 -1.86
CA THR A 87 -3.94 -3.50 -0.63
C THR A 87 -3.32 -4.17 0.59
N GLY A 88 -3.69 -3.73 1.79
CA GLY A 88 -3.24 -4.38 3.02
C GLY A 88 -3.98 -5.69 3.32
N ASP A 89 -3.33 -6.57 4.10
CA ASP A 89 -3.98 -7.76 4.66
C ASP A 89 -4.82 -7.43 5.90
N LYS A 90 -4.55 -6.30 6.55
CA LYS A 90 -5.20 -5.86 7.79
C LYS A 90 -5.60 -4.39 7.68
N GLY A 91 -6.64 -4.03 8.42
CA GLY A 91 -7.08 -2.64 8.57
C GLY A 91 -6.20 -1.81 9.51
N MET A 92 -6.80 -0.77 10.07
CA MET A 92 -6.18 0.19 11.01
C MET A 92 -4.98 0.96 10.42
N ALA A 93 -4.95 1.13 9.11
CA ALA A 93 -3.94 1.90 8.38
C ALA A 93 -4.51 3.22 7.80
N GLY A 94 -5.41 3.87 8.55
CA GLY A 94 -6.07 5.09 8.08
C GLY A 94 -6.79 4.89 6.74
N ALA A 95 -6.61 5.82 5.83
CA ALA A 95 -7.24 5.81 4.50
C ALA A 95 -6.47 4.97 3.45
N TYR A 96 -5.37 4.31 3.81
CA TYR A 96 -4.49 3.57 2.89
C TYR A 96 -5.28 2.65 1.93
N ASN A 97 -6.07 1.72 2.49
CA ASN A 97 -6.83 0.79 1.66
C ASN A 97 -7.95 1.48 0.87
N HIS A 98 -8.64 2.44 1.50
CA HIS A 98 -9.74 3.17 0.88
C HIS A 98 -9.29 3.94 -0.36
N ASN A 99 -8.16 4.63 -0.28
CA ASN A 99 -7.66 5.46 -1.38
C ASN A 99 -7.31 4.62 -2.62
N ILE A 100 -6.64 3.48 -2.43
CA ILE A 100 -6.28 2.59 -3.54
C ILE A 100 -7.52 1.91 -4.14
N GLN A 101 -8.48 1.50 -3.30
CA GLN A 101 -9.74 0.92 -3.75
C GLN A 101 -10.53 1.91 -4.60
N LYS A 102 -10.63 3.15 -4.13
CA LYS A 102 -11.32 4.24 -4.85
C LYS A 102 -10.67 4.52 -6.20
N MET A 103 -9.34 4.69 -6.26
CA MET A 103 -8.61 4.90 -7.51
C MET A 103 -8.84 3.74 -8.51
N THR A 104 -8.82 2.50 -8.01
CA THR A 104 -9.07 1.32 -8.86
C THR A 104 -10.50 1.33 -9.42
N GLU A 105 -11.49 1.68 -8.60
CA GLU A 105 -12.88 1.78 -9.07
C GLU A 105 -13.10 2.88 -10.09
N GLU A 106 -12.53 4.05 -9.87
CA GLU A 106 -12.58 5.17 -10.81
C GLU A 106 -11.99 4.75 -12.16
N PHE A 107 -10.83 4.09 -12.14
CA PHE A 107 -10.21 3.57 -13.36
C PHE A 107 -11.08 2.51 -14.07
N MET A 108 -11.65 1.57 -13.33
CA MET A 108 -12.52 0.53 -13.92
C MET A 108 -13.84 1.06 -14.44
N ALA A 109 -14.33 2.19 -13.92
CA ALA A 109 -15.52 2.85 -14.45
C ALA A 109 -15.30 3.46 -15.84
N GLU A 110 -14.04 3.78 -16.18
CA GLU A 110 -13.65 4.31 -17.49
C GLU A 110 -13.25 3.20 -18.49
N HIS A 111 -13.06 1.95 -18.02
CA HIS A 111 -12.56 0.84 -18.85
C HIS A 111 -13.43 -0.41 -18.63
N GLU A 112 -14.14 -0.83 -19.65
CA GLU A 112 -15.12 -1.93 -19.56
C GLU A 112 -14.50 -3.31 -19.32
N HIS A 113 -13.29 -3.56 -19.84
CA HIS A 113 -12.67 -4.88 -19.87
C HIS A 113 -11.49 -4.99 -18.91
N CYS A 114 -11.76 -4.84 -17.60
CA CYS A 114 -10.75 -4.95 -16.55
C CYS A 114 -10.85 -6.26 -15.78
N LYS A 115 -9.71 -6.94 -15.59
CA LYS A 115 -9.57 -8.11 -14.72
C LYS A 115 -8.69 -7.75 -13.52
N LEU A 116 -9.16 -7.99 -12.31
CA LEU A 116 -8.45 -7.64 -11.08
C LEU A 116 -7.55 -8.78 -10.59
N TYR A 117 -6.29 -8.46 -10.33
CA TYR A 117 -5.30 -9.30 -9.64
C TYR A 117 -5.05 -8.70 -8.25
N VAL A 118 -5.90 -9.06 -7.29
CA VAL A 118 -5.92 -8.39 -5.98
C VAL A 118 -4.95 -9.02 -5.01
N LEU A 119 -4.04 -8.20 -4.49
CA LEU A 119 -3.11 -8.51 -3.41
C LEU A 119 -3.63 -7.90 -2.12
N GLY A 120 -3.61 -8.70 -1.05
CA GLY A 120 -4.11 -8.30 0.26
C GLY A 120 -5.58 -8.63 0.51
N MET A 121 -5.85 -9.06 1.74
CA MET A 121 -7.17 -9.56 2.14
C MET A 121 -8.25 -8.47 2.17
N VAL A 122 -7.87 -7.23 2.53
CA VAL A 122 -8.83 -6.12 2.62
C VAL A 122 -9.40 -5.76 1.25
N GLY A 123 -8.54 -5.67 0.22
CA GLY A 123 -8.98 -5.43 -1.15
C GLY A 123 -9.80 -6.58 -1.70
N ARG A 124 -9.35 -7.82 -1.47
CA ARG A 124 -10.08 -9.00 -1.93
C ARG A 124 -11.52 -9.04 -1.37
N GLN A 125 -11.69 -8.82 -0.07
CA GLN A 125 -13.02 -8.75 0.54
C GLN A 125 -13.86 -7.61 -0.01
N TYR A 126 -13.25 -6.47 -0.28
CA TYR A 126 -13.93 -5.30 -0.81
C TYR A 126 -14.47 -5.53 -2.22
N PHE A 127 -13.60 -5.95 -3.16
CA PHE A 127 -13.98 -6.15 -4.56
C PHE A 127 -14.89 -7.37 -4.76
N THR A 128 -14.73 -8.44 -3.93
CA THR A 128 -15.66 -9.58 -3.95
C THR A 128 -17.08 -9.16 -3.55
N LYS A 129 -17.23 -8.29 -2.55
CA LYS A 129 -18.54 -7.75 -2.15
C LYS A 129 -19.21 -6.94 -3.26
N LYS A 130 -18.42 -6.33 -4.14
CA LYS A 130 -18.91 -5.54 -5.27
C LYS A 130 -19.10 -6.37 -6.55
N HIS A 131 -18.91 -7.69 -6.48
CA HIS A 131 -19.05 -8.62 -7.61
C HIS A 131 -18.19 -8.26 -8.82
N MET A 132 -16.99 -7.69 -8.57
CA MET A 132 -16.02 -7.39 -9.60
C MET A 132 -15.28 -8.65 -10.07
N ASP A 133 -14.81 -8.67 -11.32
CA ASP A 133 -14.06 -9.79 -11.89
C ASP A 133 -12.65 -9.87 -11.29
N ILE A 134 -12.46 -10.81 -10.36
CA ILE A 134 -11.20 -11.04 -9.65
C ILE A 134 -10.61 -12.37 -10.11
N ALA A 135 -9.32 -12.39 -10.43
CA ALA A 135 -8.58 -13.61 -10.73
C ALA A 135 -8.65 -14.59 -9.55
N GLU A 136 -9.28 -15.76 -9.77
CA GLU A 136 -9.61 -16.71 -8.70
C GLU A 136 -8.37 -17.31 -8.04
N ASN A 137 -7.35 -17.65 -8.81
CA ASN A 137 -6.14 -18.33 -8.35
C ASN A 137 -5.01 -17.36 -7.97
N PHE A 138 -5.35 -16.18 -7.48
CA PHE A 138 -4.40 -15.14 -7.15
C PHE A 138 -4.49 -14.67 -5.68
N PRO A 139 -4.37 -15.58 -4.68
CA PRO A 139 -4.50 -15.22 -3.26
C PRO A 139 -3.13 -14.91 -2.65
N TYR A 140 -2.53 -13.79 -3.00
CA TYR A 140 -1.24 -13.39 -2.41
C TYR A 140 -1.42 -12.41 -1.24
N THR A 141 -0.71 -12.71 -0.14
CA THR A 141 -0.55 -11.78 0.98
C THR A 141 0.55 -10.76 0.68
N VAL A 142 0.36 -9.53 1.13
CA VAL A 142 1.35 -8.45 1.02
C VAL A 142 2.29 -8.38 2.23
N GLN A 143 2.06 -9.21 3.26
CA GLN A 143 2.96 -9.26 4.41
C GLN A 143 4.32 -9.86 3.99
N LYS A 144 5.40 -9.14 4.32
CA LYS A 144 6.78 -9.52 3.98
C LYS A 144 6.95 -9.79 2.48
N PRO A 145 6.97 -8.74 1.64
CA PRO A 145 7.19 -8.89 0.22
C PRO A 145 8.52 -9.62 -0.03
N THR A 146 8.51 -10.58 -0.96
CA THR A 146 9.70 -11.35 -1.35
C THR A 146 9.83 -11.35 -2.87
N MET A 147 11.07 -11.43 -3.37
CA MET A 147 11.35 -11.53 -4.79
C MET A 147 10.67 -12.76 -5.43
N HIS A 148 10.55 -13.87 -4.69
CA HIS A 148 9.85 -15.06 -5.17
C HIS A 148 8.37 -14.79 -5.45
N ARG A 149 7.66 -14.07 -4.57
CA ARG A 149 6.26 -13.69 -4.80
C ARG A 149 6.12 -12.74 -5.98
N ALA A 150 6.99 -11.74 -6.06
CA ALA A 150 7.00 -10.84 -7.20
C ALA A 150 7.20 -11.59 -8.53
N ARG A 151 8.06 -12.62 -8.53
CA ARG A 151 8.26 -13.47 -9.70
C ARG A 151 7.00 -14.22 -10.08
N LEU A 152 6.31 -14.88 -9.13
CA LEU A 152 5.06 -15.59 -9.41
C LEU A 152 3.99 -14.66 -9.99
N ILE A 153 3.87 -13.45 -9.42
CA ILE A 153 2.94 -12.43 -9.91
C ILE A 153 3.33 -12.00 -11.34
N SER A 154 4.62 -11.73 -11.55
CA SER A 154 5.14 -11.33 -12.86
C SER A 154 4.92 -12.41 -13.91
N GLU A 155 5.22 -13.66 -13.61
CA GLU A 155 5.02 -14.79 -14.52
C GLU A 155 3.57 -14.95 -14.94
N GLU A 156 2.62 -14.78 -14.01
CA GLU A 156 1.18 -14.87 -14.30
C GLU A 156 0.73 -13.79 -15.28
N VAL A 157 1.05 -12.52 -14.98
CA VAL A 157 0.58 -11.39 -15.81
C VAL A 157 1.34 -11.29 -17.13
N VAL A 158 2.63 -11.67 -17.16
CA VAL A 158 3.43 -11.72 -18.38
C VAL A 158 2.91 -12.80 -19.32
N ARG A 159 2.58 -13.98 -18.79
CA ARG A 159 1.97 -15.06 -19.57
C ARG A 159 0.65 -14.60 -20.18
N ALA A 160 -0.28 -14.07 -19.37
CA ALA A 160 -1.57 -13.57 -19.85
C ALA A 160 -1.42 -12.48 -20.93
N PHE A 161 -0.40 -11.63 -20.81
CA PHE A 161 -0.09 -10.61 -21.81
C PHE A 161 0.47 -11.22 -23.11
N LEU A 162 1.40 -12.17 -23.04
CA LEU A 162 1.98 -12.82 -24.21
C LEU A 162 0.95 -13.70 -24.93
N ASP A 163 0.08 -14.40 -24.19
CA ASP A 163 -1.00 -15.24 -24.72
C ASP A 163 -2.19 -14.42 -25.25
N ARG A 164 -2.12 -13.09 -25.19
CA ARG A 164 -3.14 -12.14 -25.65
C ARG A 164 -4.47 -12.26 -24.88
N GLU A 165 -4.43 -12.76 -23.66
CA GLU A 165 -5.55 -12.67 -22.74
C GLU A 165 -5.70 -11.24 -22.19
N LEU A 166 -4.57 -10.53 -22.07
CA LEU A 166 -4.49 -9.12 -21.68
C LEU A 166 -3.75 -8.31 -22.74
N ASP A 167 -4.22 -7.10 -22.98
CA ASP A 167 -3.62 -6.13 -23.89
C ASP A 167 -2.76 -5.10 -23.16
N GLU A 168 -3.07 -4.88 -21.89
CA GLU A 168 -2.37 -3.96 -21.01
C GLU A 168 -2.32 -4.53 -19.60
N VAL A 169 -1.25 -4.25 -18.86
CA VAL A 169 -1.13 -4.60 -17.44
C VAL A 169 -0.74 -3.36 -16.67
N ARG A 170 -1.50 -3.07 -15.62
CA ARG A 170 -1.27 -1.96 -14.70
C ARG A 170 -1.11 -2.43 -13.28
N ILE A 171 -0.37 -1.67 -12.47
CA ILE A 171 -0.27 -1.88 -11.04
C ILE A 171 -0.75 -0.64 -10.29
N PHE A 172 -1.64 -0.88 -9.33
CA PHE A 172 -2.17 0.11 -8.41
C PHE A 172 -1.55 -0.14 -7.03
N TYR A 173 -0.75 0.79 -6.57
CA TYR A 173 -0.08 0.70 -5.28
C TYR A 173 0.00 2.08 -4.61
N THR A 174 0.42 2.15 -3.37
CA THR A 174 0.60 3.42 -2.67
C THR A 174 2.08 3.73 -2.53
N GLU A 175 2.49 4.86 -3.05
CA GLU A 175 3.83 5.40 -2.95
C GLU A 175 3.96 6.34 -1.76
N MET A 176 5.13 6.34 -1.12
CA MET A 176 5.43 7.25 -0.03
C MET A 176 6.24 8.45 -0.53
N GLN A 177 5.56 9.55 -0.80
CA GLN A 177 6.19 10.81 -1.20
C GLN A 177 7.01 11.43 -0.05
N SER A 178 6.52 11.29 1.18
CA SER A 178 7.19 11.73 2.39
C SER A 178 6.73 10.95 3.61
N ALA A 179 7.27 11.25 4.79
CA ALA A 179 6.83 10.64 6.04
C ALA A 179 5.34 10.90 6.36
N VAL A 180 4.74 11.95 5.79
CA VAL A 180 3.34 12.36 6.04
C VAL A 180 2.45 12.29 4.79
N ALA A 181 3.04 12.18 3.60
CA ALA A 181 2.31 12.14 2.34
C ALA A 181 2.47 10.77 1.67
N MET A 182 1.35 10.13 1.41
CA MET A 182 1.24 8.85 0.71
C MET A 182 0.17 9.00 -0.36
N GLU A 183 0.52 8.65 -1.58
CA GLU A 183 -0.38 8.79 -2.72
C GLU A 183 -0.60 7.45 -3.41
N PRO A 184 -1.84 7.11 -3.77
CA PRO A 184 -2.10 5.98 -4.64
C PRO A 184 -1.58 6.29 -6.04
N VAL A 185 -0.92 5.32 -6.66
CA VAL A 185 -0.31 5.43 -7.99
C VAL A 185 -0.87 4.34 -8.88
N ASN A 186 -1.15 4.71 -10.13
CA ASN A 186 -1.51 3.80 -11.20
C ASN A 186 -0.37 3.81 -12.23
N MET A 187 0.40 2.73 -12.30
CA MET A 187 1.54 2.60 -13.19
C MET A 187 1.31 1.51 -14.23
N GLN A 188 1.56 1.81 -15.50
CA GLN A 188 1.53 0.82 -16.57
C GLN A 188 2.79 -0.05 -16.49
N LEU A 189 2.62 -1.38 -16.45
CA LEU A 189 3.70 -2.36 -16.49
C LEU A 189 3.93 -2.90 -17.90
N LEU A 190 2.86 -3.17 -18.63
CA LEU A 190 2.90 -3.68 -20.00
C LEU A 190 1.80 -3.02 -20.84
N PRO A 191 2.05 -2.81 -22.13
CA PRO A 191 3.35 -2.89 -22.80
C PRO A 191 4.33 -1.83 -22.25
N LEU A 192 5.62 -2.15 -22.28
CA LEU A 192 6.67 -1.20 -21.92
C LEU A 192 6.76 -0.09 -22.96
N LYS A 193 6.95 1.13 -22.52
CA LYS A 193 7.13 2.28 -23.41
C LYS A 193 8.62 2.44 -23.74
N LYS A 194 9.00 2.26 -24.99
CA LYS A 194 10.40 2.46 -25.42
C LYS A 194 10.96 3.82 -24.98
N ALA A 195 10.11 4.87 -24.97
CA ALA A 195 10.51 6.22 -24.57
C ALA A 195 11.01 6.30 -23.13
N GLU A 196 10.58 5.42 -22.24
CA GLU A 196 11.04 5.41 -20.83
C GLU A 196 12.47 4.85 -20.67
N PHE A 197 12.94 4.12 -21.70
CA PHE A 197 14.29 3.55 -21.74
C PHE A 197 15.25 4.37 -22.59
N LEU A 198 14.76 5.28 -23.42
CA LEU A 198 15.61 6.12 -24.27
C LEU A 198 15.91 7.44 -23.52
N PRO A 199 17.19 7.84 -23.45
CA PRO A 199 17.53 9.14 -22.88
C PRO A 199 16.94 10.27 -23.73
N ASN A 200 16.60 11.39 -23.09
CA ASN A 200 16.15 12.58 -23.81
C ASN A 200 17.15 12.94 -24.92
N GLN A 201 16.66 13.31 -26.09
CA GLN A 201 17.48 13.64 -27.27
C GLN A 201 18.61 14.63 -26.98
N ALA A 202 18.43 15.54 -26.01
CA ALA A 202 19.45 16.48 -25.57
C ALA A 202 20.67 15.82 -24.90
N MET A 203 20.50 14.62 -24.27
CA MET A 203 21.61 13.86 -23.68
C MET A 203 22.34 12.95 -24.67
N LEU A 204 21.77 12.71 -25.86
CA LEU A 204 22.35 11.84 -26.86
C LEU A 204 23.53 12.48 -27.62
N VAL A 205 23.65 13.81 -27.59
CA VAL A 205 24.64 14.56 -28.37
C VAL A 205 26.06 14.34 -27.84
N ASP A 206 26.25 14.01 -26.57
CA ASP A 206 27.57 13.85 -25.91
C ASP A 206 27.91 12.40 -25.52
N MET A 207 27.10 11.41 -25.91
CA MET A 207 27.43 10.01 -25.57
C MET A 207 28.30 9.37 -26.65
N PRO A 208 29.45 8.76 -26.26
CA PRO A 208 30.28 8.02 -27.21
C PRO A 208 29.44 6.92 -27.90
N GLN A 209 29.53 6.85 -29.23
CA GLN A 209 29.01 5.71 -29.98
C GLN A 209 29.86 4.48 -29.69
N GLU A 210 29.44 3.69 -28.71
CA GLU A 210 30.09 2.41 -28.44
C GLU A 210 29.58 1.36 -29.42
N GLU A 211 30.48 0.66 -30.09
CA GLU A 211 30.11 -0.57 -30.79
C GLU A 211 29.86 -1.66 -29.76
N ILE A 212 28.61 -2.12 -29.65
CA ILE A 212 28.28 -3.28 -28.81
C ILE A 212 28.05 -4.51 -29.65
N VAL A 213 28.67 -5.60 -29.21
CA VAL A 213 28.39 -6.95 -29.72
C VAL A 213 27.40 -7.62 -28.78
N LEU A 214 26.19 -7.90 -29.27
CA LEU A 214 25.17 -8.61 -28.51
C LEU A 214 25.27 -10.12 -28.81
N SER A 215 25.48 -10.92 -27.79
CA SER A 215 25.53 -12.38 -27.91
C SER A 215 24.49 -13.03 -26.99
N PRO A 216 23.64 -13.93 -27.48
CA PRO A 216 23.56 -14.41 -28.87
C PRO A 216 22.80 -13.45 -29.81
N SER A 217 21.80 -12.70 -29.37
CA SER A 217 21.07 -11.67 -30.11
C SER A 217 20.31 -10.74 -29.17
N ALA A 218 19.86 -9.57 -29.69
CA ALA A 218 19.05 -8.62 -28.92
C ALA A 218 17.74 -9.26 -28.41
N ASP A 219 17.04 -10.01 -29.25
CA ASP A 219 15.78 -10.63 -28.90
C ASP A 219 15.92 -11.64 -27.74
N VAL A 220 16.97 -12.49 -27.80
CA VAL A 220 17.25 -13.46 -26.71
C VAL A 220 17.58 -12.74 -25.41
N LEU A 221 18.34 -11.67 -25.46
CA LEU A 221 18.67 -10.86 -24.29
C LEU A 221 17.41 -10.17 -23.72
N LEU A 222 16.61 -9.52 -24.56
CA LEU A 222 15.38 -8.85 -24.16
C LEU A 222 14.36 -9.85 -23.58
N ASN A 223 14.20 -11.04 -24.20
CA ASN A 223 13.34 -12.09 -23.68
C ASN A 223 13.72 -12.56 -22.28
N THR A 224 15.01 -12.48 -21.91
CA THR A 224 15.49 -12.85 -20.59
C THR A 224 15.46 -11.66 -19.60
N MET A 225 15.83 -10.49 -20.09
CA MET A 225 15.99 -9.31 -19.23
C MET A 225 14.67 -8.66 -18.85
N ILE A 226 13.71 -8.56 -19.80
CA ILE A 226 12.45 -7.86 -19.52
C ILE A 226 11.60 -8.56 -18.45
N PRO A 227 11.40 -9.89 -18.45
CA PRO A 227 10.69 -10.53 -17.34
C PRO A 227 11.37 -10.37 -15.99
N ASN A 228 12.70 -10.37 -15.96
CA ASN A 228 13.45 -10.09 -14.72
C ASN A 228 13.30 -8.62 -14.28
N TYR A 229 13.32 -7.67 -15.21
CA TYR A 229 13.05 -6.26 -14.95
C TYR A 229 11.63 -6.06 -14.38
N LEU A 230 10.61 -6.66 -15.01
CA LEU A 230 9.22 -6.59 -14.54
C LEU A 230 9.06 -7.22 -13.15
N THR A 231 9.68 -8.38 -12.92
CA THR A 231 9.70 -9.02 -11.58
C THR A 231 10.25 -8.06 -10.55
N GLY A 232 11.33 -7.44 -10.89
CA GLY A 232 11.96 -6.51 -10.04
C GLY A 232 11.10 -5.26 -9.80
N LEU A 233 10.51 -4.67 -10.84
CA LEU A 233 9.62 -3.50 -10.74
C LEU A 233 8.41 -3.81 -9.85
N ILE A 234 7.76 -4.97 -10.06
CA ILE A 234 6.67 -5.44 -9.20
C ILE A 234 7.15 -5.59 -7.74
N TYR A 235 8.35 -6.15 -7.53
CA TYR A 235 8.91 -6.25 -6.18
C TYR A 235 9.09 -4.89 -5.51
N GLY A 236 9.62 -3.91 -6.24
CA GLY A 236 9.73 -2.53 -5.76
C GLY A 236 8.39 -1.96 -5.33
N CYS A 237 7.36 -2.09 -6.18
CA CYS A 237 6.00 -1.65 -5.86
C CYS A 237 5.43 -2.35 -4.63
N LEU A 238 5.68 -3.65 -4.44
CA LEU A 238 5.23 -4.39 -3.26
C LEU A 238 5.93 -3.93 -1.98
N VAL A 239 7.24 -3.66 -2.04
CA VAL A 239 8.00 -3.16 -0.89
C VAL A 239 7.59 -1.74 -0.54
N GLU A 240 7.40 -0.89 -1.54
CA GLU A 240 6.92 0.49 -1.39
C GLU A 240 5.51 0.52 -0.77
N ALA A 241 4.58 -0.26 -1.31
CA ALA A 241 3.24 -0.41 -0.76
C ALA A 241 3.25 -0.90 0.69
N TYR A 242 4.12 -1.86 1.01
CA TYR A 242 4.29 -2.36 2.37
C TYR A 242 4.88 -1.30 3.33
N ALA A 243 5.83 -0.48 2.86
CA ALA A 243 6.36 0.64 3.62
C ALA A 243 5.27 1.68 3.88
N SER A 244 4.50 2.04 2.85
CA SER A 244 3.39 3.00 2.90
C SER A 244 2.26 2.52 3.82
N GLU A 245 1.87 1.25 3.76
CA GLU A 245 0.88 0.65 4.67
C GLU A 245 1.31 0.77 6.13
N ASN A 246 2.57 0.44 6.43
CA ASN A 246 3.08 0.51 7.79
C ASN A 246 3.26 1.96 8.26
N ASN A 247 3.62 2.90 7.37
CA ASN A 247 3.64 4.32 7.69
C ASN A 247 2.24 4.86 7.99
N ALA A 248 1.25 4.54 7.18
CA ALA A 248 -0.14 4.92 7.40
C ALA A 248 -0.67 4.38 8.73
N ARG A 249 -0.36 3.13 9.04
CA ARG A 249 -0.72 2.50 10.32
C ARG A 249 -0.01 3.17 11.50
N MET A 250 1.26 3.48 11.37
CA MET A 250 2.03 4.21 12.40
C MET A 250 1.38 5.56 12.71
N MET A 251 1.04 6.34 11.70
CA MET A 251 0.37 7.65 11.87
C MET A 251 -1.03 7.49 12.49
N ALA A 252 -1.82 6.51 12.05
CA ALA A 252 -3.14 6.24 12.61
C ALA A 252 -3.07 5.84 14.09
N MET A 253 -2.09 5.01 14.47
CA MET A 253 -1.86 4.60 15.87
C MET A 253 -1.37 5.76 16.73
N GLN A 254 -0.52 6.64 16.20
CA GLN A 254 -0.10 7.86 16.89
C GLN A 254 -1.29 8.76 17.19
N SER A 255 -2.11 9.05 16.17
CA SER A 255 -3.32 9.87 16.31
C SER A 255 -4.31 9.26 17.32
N SER A 256 -4.50 7.93 17.27
CA SER A 256 -5.34 7.22 18.25
C SER A 256 -4.81 7.33 19.67
N THR A 257 -3.49 7.21 19.87
CA THR A 257 -2.84 7.34 21.17
C THR A 257 -3.00 8.77 21.73
N ASP A 258 -2.86 9.78 20.88
CA ASP A 258 -3.00 11.17 21.32
C ASP A 258 -4.47 11.53 21.64
N SER A 259 -5.42 10.99 20.88
CA SER A 259 -6.85 11.08 21.18
C SER A 259 -7.19 10.39 22.51
N ALA A 260 -6.62 9.20 22.75
CA ALA A 260 -6.80 8.48 24.02
C ALA A 260 -6.28 9.27 25.22
N LYS A 261 -5.11 9.91 25.09
CA LYS A 261 -4.56 10.80 26.14
C LYS A 261 -5.50 11.96 26.46
N LYS A 262 -6.10 12.58 25.44
CA LYS A 262 -7.07 13.67 25.62
C LYS A 262 -8.30 13.18 26.34
N MET A 263 -8.90 12.06 25.91
CA MET A 263 -10.06 11.46 26.57
C MET A 263 -9.77 11.11 28.04
N LEU A 264 -8.59 10.58 28.35
CA LEU A 264 -8.21 10.26 29.74
C LEU A 264 -8.14 11.50 30.61
N ARG A 265 -7.65 12.62 30.09
CA ARG A 265 -7.65 13.90 30.85
C ARG A 265 -9.06 14.38 31.16
N GLU A 266 -9.95 14.34 30.17
CA GLU A 266 -11.36 14.74 30.32
C GLU A 266 -12.07 13.85 31.33
N LEU A 267 -11.94 12.53 31.22
CA LEU A 267 -12.52 11.57 32.15
C LEU A 267 -11.95 11.68 33.57
N SER A 268 -10.68 12.02 33.70
CA SER A 268 -10.07 12.26 35.05
C SER A 268 -10.70 13.44 35.77
N ILE A 269 -11.00 14.52 35.04
CA ILE A 269 -11.72 15.69 35.61
C ILE A 269 -13.14 15.30 36.01
N GLU A 270 -13.85 14.57 35.14
CA GLU A 270 -15.20 14.11 35.42
C GLU A 270 -15.23 13.15 36.61
N TYR A 271 -14.30 12.20 36.69
CA TYR A 271 -14.16 11.28 37.80
C TYR A 271 -13.96 12.01 39.12
N ASN A 272 -13.07 13.00 39.18
CA ASN A 272 -12.80 13.77 40.39
C ASN A 272 -14.03 14.56 40.82
N ARG A 273 -14.77 15.17 39.90
CA ARG A 273 -16.06 15.84 40.20
C ARG A 273 -17.09 14.89 40.77
N ALA A 274 -17.29 13.73 40.09
CA ALA A 274 -18.25 12.73 40.56
C ALA A 274 -17.85 12.16 41.93
N ARG A 275 -16.56 11.92 42.17
CA ARG A 275 -16.05 11.46 43.45
C ARG A 275 -16.30 12.49 44.56
N GLN A 276 -16.01 13.77 44.30
CA GLN A 276 -16.25 14.84 45.27
C GLN A 276 -17.74 14.98 45.61
N ALA A 277 -18.60 14.91 44.60
CA ALA A 277 -20.05 14.94 44.77
C ALA A 277 -20.55 13.77 45.64
N ALA A 278 -20.06 12.56 45.38
CA ALA A 278 -20.42 11.38 46.17
C ALA A 278 -19.97 11.51 47.62
N ILE A 279 -18.73 11.95 47.89
CA ILE A 279 -18.23 12.18 49.23
C ILE A 279 -19.06 13.25 49.94
N THR A 280 -19.39 14.36 49.28
CA THR A 280 -20.20 15.42 49.85
C THR A 280 -21.60 14.92 50.22
N GLN A 281 -22.19 14.09 49.35
CA GLN A 281 -23.49 13.46 49.61
C GLN A 281 -23.44 12.54 50.82
N GLU A 282 -22.44 11.64 50.91
CA GLU A 282 -22.26 10.73 52.05
C GLU A 282 -22.10 11.50 53.39
N ILE A 283 -21.27 12.56 53.37
CA ILE A 283 -21.08 13.42 54.55
C ILE A 283 -22.40 14.09 54.93
N THR A 284 -23.18 14.58 53.95
CA THR A 284 -24.45 15.25 54.18
C THR A 284 -25.48 14.28 54.76
N GLU A 285 -25.54 13.05 54.25
CA GLU A 285 -26.41 12.01 54.78
C GLU A 285 -26.07 11.63 56.21
N ILE A 286 -24.76 11.45 56.52
CA ILE A 286 -24.29 11.15 57.89
C ILE A 286 -24.66 12.26 58.85
N VAL A 287 -24.36 13.52 58.46
CA VAL A 287 -24.66 14.70 59.30
C VAL A 287 -26.16 14.88 59.53
N SER A 288 -26.95 14.67 58.49
CA SER A 288 -28.44 14.77 58.58
C SER A 288 -29.01 13.68 59.46
N GLY A 289 -28.52 12.42 59.30
CA GLY A 289 -28.89 11.30 60.15
C GLY A 289 -28.58 11.52 61.65
N ALA A 290 -27.34 12.01 61.93
CA ALA A 290 -26.92 12.35 63.30
C ALA A 290 -27.77 13.48 63.93
N LYS A 291 -28.18 14.49 63.13
CA LYS A 291 -29.09 15.56 63.61
C LYS A 291 -30.47 15.04 63.88
N ALA A 292 -30.99 14.14 63.04
CA ALA A 292 -32.30 13.53 63.27
C ALA A 292 -32.34 12.66 64.53
N GLN A 293 -31.25 11.97 64.84
CA GLN A 293 -31.14 11.12 66.02
C GLN A 293 -31.02 11.96 67.37
N LYS A 294 -30.43 13.15 67.32
CA LYS A 294 -30.36 14.07 68.45
C LYS A 294 -31.67 14.82 68.74
N ARG A 295 -32.66 14.76 67.83
CA ARG A 295 -34.00 15.37 67.96
C ARG A 295 -35.06 14.42 68.50
N LYS A 296 -34.74 13.14 68.66
CA LYS A 296 -35.53 12.17 69.44
C LYS A 296 -34.97 12.07 70.84
#